data_b06772af69d4381d026c69095630be1d
#
_entry.id   b06772af69d4381d026c69095630be1d
#
_cell.length_a   1.000
_cell.length_b   1.000
_cell.length_c   1.000
_cell.angle_alpha   90.00
_cell.angle_beta   90.00
_cell.angle_gamma   90.00
#
_symmetry.space_group_name_H-M   'P 1'
#
loop_
_entity.id
_entity.type
_entity.pdbx_description
1 polymer ?
#
loop_
_entity_poly.entity_id
_entity_poly.type
_entity_poly.pdbx_seq_one_letter_code
_entity_poly.pdbx_strand_id
1 'polypeptide(L)'
;MIDFSRRDSLKKLGLLSGMSILTPLNLMACNSATSKKRDKLGVALVGLGYYSTDLLAPALEITKHCYLAGIITGTPEKEKIWMDKYGIPKENVYNYENFDSIKDNPDIDVIYVVLPPSMHREYVERAAAAKKHVWCEKPMAVTANECQSMIDACQANGVSLSIGYRCQHEPNTLEFQRIVKEGLLGSVQRVECAAGYRENRTNHWKQKREMGGGVIYDMGVYSIQGARLGSNLEPIAVKSAKVWTERPEIYKDGLGEIVEAELEFPNGVSAWIKTSFAENVNFLNIYCENGTIEMAPFQAYAGNRGKSPLGEINFPYQVPWQQANQMDMDALAIMNNQPMKVPGEEGKRDIRIVEAILESAETGQRVVI
;
A
#
# COMPACT_ATOMS: atom_id res chain seq x y z
N MET A 1 13.96 -6.72 -57.75
CA MET A 1 13.67 -8.03 -58.38
C MET A 1 14.82 -8.96 -58.02
N ILE A 2 14.64 -9.85 -57.10
CA ILE A 2 15.06 -11.24 -57.04
C ILE A 2 14.53 -11.81 -55.72
N ASP A 3 13.58 -12.67 -55.88
CA ASP A 3 12.90 -13.48 -54.89
C ASP A 3 13.80 -14.66 -54.48
N PHE A 4 13.95 -14.94 -53.18
CA PHE A 4 14.56 -16.19 -52.70
C PHE A 4 13.62 -16.89 -51.71
N SER A 5 12.96 -17.89 -52.26
CA SER A 5 12.13 -18.88 -51.60
C SER A 5 12.92 -19.76 -50.61
N ARG A 6 12.41 -19.85 -49.38
CA ARG A 6 12.87 -20.75 -48.30
C ARG A 6 12.37 -22.18 -48.48
N ARG A 7 12.73 -22.88 -49.54
CA ARG A 7 12.19 -24.26 -49.75
C ARG A 7 13.15 -25.35 -50.20
N ASP A 8 14.49 -25.15 -50.16
CA ASP A 8 15.42 -26.16 -50.70
C ASP A 8 16.62 -26.54 -49.82
N SER A 9 16.40 -26.78 -48.50
CA SER A 9 17.48 -27.28 -47.62
C SER A 9 17.12 -28.52 -46.80
N LEU A 10 16.27 -29.38 -47.29
CA LEU A 10 15.94 -30.65 -46.62
C LEU A 10 15.94 -31.82 -47.62
N LYS A 11 17.12 -32.18 -48.17
CA LYS A 11 17.38 -33.50 -48.78
C LYS A 11 18.87 -33.66 -48.93
N LYS A 12 19.52 -34.31 -47.96
CA LYS A 12 20.71 -35.19 -48.11
C LYS A 12 21.37 -35.36 -46.73
N LEU A 13 21.10 -36.46 -46.05
CA LEU A 13 22.11 -37.36 -45.53
C LEU A 13 21.42 -38.66 -45.09
N GLY A 14 21.76 -39.70 -45.79
CA GLY A 14 21.30 -41.05 -45.54
C GLY A 14 22.19 -41.80 -44.56
N LEU A 15 21.63 -42.83 -44.03
CA LEU A 15 22.13 -44.09 -43.49
C LEU A 15 23.57 -44.16 -42.94
N LEU A 16 23.69 -44.43 -41.62
CA LEU A 16 24.66 -45.41 -41.11
C LEU A 16 24.02 -46.07 -39.85
N SER A 17 23.92 -47.38 -39.97
CA SER A 17 23.46 -48.32 -38.97
C SER A 17 24.50 -48.49 -37.85
N GLY A 18 24.08 -48.65 -36.61
CA GLY A 18 25.00 -49.03 -35.53
C GLY A 18 24.38 -49.16 -34.15
N MET A 19 23.98 -50.35 -33.81
CA MET A 19 23.96 -51.05 -32.50
C MET A 19 23.35 -50.30 -31.26
N SER A 20 22.22 -50.81 -30.85
CA SER A 20 21.51 -50.57 -29.62
C SER A 20 22.30 -51.03 -28.39
N ILE A 21 22.52 -50.11 -27.46
CA ILE A 21 22.77 -50.44 -26.05
C ILE A 21 21.58 -49.86 -25.27
N LEU A 22 20.70 -50.76 -24.83
CA LEU A 22 19.58 -50.46 -23.91
C LEU A 22 20.14 -50.24 -22.51
N THR A 23 20.27 -48.99 -22.08
CA THR A 23 20.32 -48.62 -20.67
C THR A 23 18.91 -48.23 -20.24
N PRO A 24 18.40 -48.71 -19.14
CA PRO A 24 17.10 -48.25 -18.63
C PRO A 24 17.23 -46.82 -18.11
N LEU A 25 16.69 -45.86 -18.86
CA LEU A 25 16.46 -44.55 -18.35
C LEU A 25 15.36 -44.65 -17.25
N ASN A 26 15.78 -44.57 -16.00
CA ASN A 26 14.87 -44.24 -14.92
C ASN A 26 14.31 -42.84 -15.18
N LEU A 27 13.15 -42.77 -15.82
CA LEU A 27 12.31 -41.59 -15.76
C LEU A 27 11.92 -41.35 -14.28
N MET A 28 12.70 -40.56 -13.56
CA MET A 28 12.17 -39.88 -12.41
C MET A 28 11.03 -38.98 -12.93
N ALA A 29 9.80 -39.47 -12.80
CA ALA A 29 8.63 -38.66 -12.87
C ALA A 29 8.74 -37.59 -11.78
N CYS A 30 9.21 -36.40 -12.10
CA CYS A 30 8.90 -35.24 -11.32
C CYS A 30 7.38 -35.14 -11.30
N ASN A 31 6.75 -35.65 -10.23
CA ASN A 31 5.43 -35.28 -9.86
C ASN A 31 5.47 -33.79 -9.53
N SER A 32 5.42 -32.93 -10.53
CA SER A 32 4.91 -31.59 -10.35
C SER A 32 3.44 -31.78 -9.94
N ALA A 33 3.20 -31.78 -8.64
CA ALA A 33 1.87 -31.57 -8.12
C ALA A 33 1.40 -30.27 -8.77
N THR A 34 0.54 -30.37 -9.78
CA THR A 34 -0.22 -29.23 -10.29
C THR A 34 -1.06 -28.77 -9.13
N SER A 35 -0.58 -27.76 -8.38
CA SER A 35 -1.40 -27.09 -7.41
C SER A 35 -2.61 -26.58 -8.19
N LYS A 36 -3.81 -27.07 -7.84
CA LYS A 36 -5.05 -26.51 -8.35
C LYS A 36 -4.95 -25.00 -8.13
N LYS A 37 -4.89 -24.23 -9.22
CA LYS A 37 -4.90 -22.76 -9.14
C LYS A 37 -6.16 -22.40 -8.37
N ARG A 38 -6.02 -21.84 -7.17
CA ARG A 38 -7.17 -21.42 -6.37
C ARG A 38 -7.83 -20.24 -7.06
N ASP A 39 -9.15 -20.24 -7.08
CA ASP A 39 -9.92 -19.12 -7.67
C ASP A 39 -9.86 -17.87 -6.80
N LYS A 40 -9.50 -18.01 -5.51
CA LYS A 40 -9.38 -16.92 -4.53
C LYS A 40 -8.22 -17.16 -3.57
N LEU A 41 -7.57 -16.07 -3.15
CA LEU A 41 -6.54 -16.10 -2.11
C LEU A 41 -7.14 -16.00 -0.71
N GLY A 42 -6.67 -16.83 0.20
CA GLY A 42 -7.00 -16.74 1.63
C GLY A 42 -6.18 -15.66 2.32
N VAL A 43 -6.86 -14.71 2.95
CA VAL A 43 -6.25 -13.58 3.67
C VAL A 43 -6.43 -13.76 5.16
N ALA A 44 -5.34 -13.61 5.94
CA ALA A 44 -5.40 -13.52 7.39
C ALA A 44 -5.12 -12.09 7.86
N LEU A 45 -6.01 -11.52 8.68
CA LEU A 45 -5.86 -10.18 9.24
C LEU A 45 -5.05 -10.23 10.55
N VAL A 46 -3.97 -9.46 10.64
CA VAL A 46 -3.16 -9.27 11.86
C VAL A 46 -3.54 -7.96 12.51
N GLY A 47 -4.10 -8.04 13.72
CA GLY A 47 -4.63 -6.87 14.44
C GLY A 47 -6.09 -6.60 14.11
N LEU A 48 -6.96 -6.83 15.11
CA LEU A 48 -8.41 -6.70 14.99
C LEU A 48 -8.91 -5.39 15.61
N GLY A 49 -8.34 -4.27 15.16
CA GLY A 49 -8.75 -2.92 15.53
C GLY A 49 -9.95 -2.43 14.69
N TYR A 50 -10.28 -1.15 14.84
CA TYR A 50 -11.37 -0.48 14.10
C TYR A 50 -11.28 -0.74 12.57
N TYR A 51 -10.08 -0.55 11.98
CA TYR A 51 -9.94 -0.66 10.53
C TYR A 51 -10.21 -2.07 10.01
N SER A 52 -9.71 -3.08 10.73
CA SER A 52 -10.01 -4.48 10.41
C SER A 52 -11.49 -4.81 10.60
N THR A 53 -12.11 -4.34 11.70
CA THR A 53 -13.46 -4.70 12.09
C THR A 53 -14.54 -4.04 11.23
N ASP A 54 -14.37 -2.74 10.95
CA ASP A 54 -15.42 -1.93 10.33
C ASP A 54 -15.22 -1.74 8.83
N LEU A 55 -14.00 -2.01 8.32
CA LEU A 55 -13.67 -1.77 6.91
C LEU A 55 -13.12 -3.00 6.19
N LEU A 56 -12.03 -3.63 6.68
CA LEU A 56 -11.39 -4.72 5.92
C LEU A 56 -12.20 -6.02 5.93
N ALA A 57 -12.71 -6.46 7.08
CA ALA A 57 -13.50 -7.68 7.14
C ALA A 57 -14.80 -7.57 6.33
N PRO A 58 -15.60 -6.47 6.43
CA PRO A 58 -16.73 -6.26 5.53
C PRO A 58 -16.33 -6.16 4.05
N ALA A 59 -15.14 -5.61 3.75
CA ALA A 59 -14.66 -5.57 2.39
C ALA A 59 -14.34 -6.96 1.84
N LEU A 60 -13.74 -7.84 2.66
CA LEU A 60 -13.44 -9.22 2.28
C LEU A 60 -14.69 -10.07 2.00
N GLU A 61 -15.87 -9.67 2.50
CA GLU A 61 -17.15 -10.33 2.17
C GLU A 61 -17.60 -10.02 0.72
N ILE A 62 -17.17 -8.90 0.14
CA ILE A 62 -17.55 -8.46 -1.21
C ILE A 62 -16.44 -8.60 -2.25
N THR A 63 -15.22 -9.03 -1.86
CA THR A 63 -14.12 -9.30 -2.78
C THR A 63 -14.40 -10.50 -3.67
N LYS A 64 -13.84 -10.44 -4.89
CA LYS A 64 -13.98 -11.48 -5.91
C LYS A 64 -12.80 -12.45 -5.96
N HIS A 65 -11.60 -11.96 -5.63
CA HIS A 65 -10.33 -12.68 -5.82
C HIS A 65 -9.63 -13.04 -4.52
N CYS A 66 -10.18 -12.65 -3.38
CA CYS A 66 -9.70 -13.07 -2.06
C CYS A 66 -10.86 -13.25 -1.08
N TYR A 67 -10.59 -13.76 0.11
CA TYR A 67 -11.57 -13.93 1.18
C TYR A 67 -10.88 -13.94 2.55
N LEU A 68 -11.65 -13.67 3.62
CA LEU A 68 -11.14 -13.76 4.99
C LEU A 68 -10.97 -15.23 5.38
N ALA A 69 -9.72 -15.70 5.41
CA ALA A 69 -9.38 -17.08 5.75
C ALA A 69 -9.00 -17.26 7.21
N GLY A 70 -8.38 -16.25 7.84
CA GLY A 70 -7.86 -16.37 9.19
C GLY A 70 -7.69 -15.03 9.90
N ILE A 71 -7.35 -15.11 11.17
CA ILE A 71 -7.10 -13.94 12.04
C ILE A 71 -5.91 -14.19 12.95
N ILE A 72 -5.23 -13.09 13.31
CA ILE A 72 -4.19 -13.06 14.32
C ILE A 72 -4.52 -11.93 15.30
N THR A 73 -4.69 -12.29 16.59
CA THR A 73 -5.03 -11.31 17.64
C THR A 73 -4.38 -11.67 18.97
N GLY A 74 -4.00 -10.65 19.73
CA GLY A 74 -3.58 -10.80 21.13
C GLY A 74 -4.74 -10.69 22.14
N THR A 75 -6.00 -10.67 21.66
CA THR A 75 -7.19 -10.49 22.50
C THR A 75 -8.08 -11.73 22.37
N PRO A 76 -8.02 -12.69 23.30
CA PRO A 76 -8.73 -13.99 23.20
C PRO A 76 -10.25 -13.84 23.02
N GLU A 77 -10.85 -12.80 23.59
CA GLU A 77 -12.29 -12.56 23.48
C GLU A 77 -12.71 -12.29 22.03
N LYS A 78 -11.81 -11.72 21.22
CA LYS A 78 -12.07 -11.46 19.81
C LYS A 78 -12.03 -12.72 18.96
N GLU A 79 -11.27 -13.74 19.35
CA GLU A 79 -11.15 -15.00 18.60
C GLU A 79 -12.53 -15.62 18.38
N LYS A 80 -13.28 -15.85 19.47
CA LYS A 80 -14.62 -16.44 19.40
C LYS A 80 -15.58 -15.58 18.58
N ILE A 81 -15.58 -14.26 18.81
CA ILE A 81 -16.47 -13.31 18.11
C ILE A 81 -16.25 -13.38 16.58
N TRP A 82 -14.98 -13.43 16.17
CA TRP A 82 -14.63 -13.46 14.74
C TRP A 82 -14.88 -14.81 14.10
N MET A 83 -14.58 -15.92 14.80
CA MET A 83 -14.91 -17.27 14.36
C MET A 83 -16.41 -17.41 14.10
N ASP A 84 -17.22 -17.02 15.06
CA ASP A 84 -18.69 -17.13 14.99
C ASP A 84 -19.27 -16.22 13.88
N LYS A 85 -18.72 -15.01 13.72
CA LYS A 85 -19.25 -14.03 12.77
C LYS A 85 -18.88 -14.33 11.32
N TYR A 86 -17.65 -14.78 11.08
CA TYR A 86 -17.11 -14.94 9.73
C TYR A 86 -16.87 -16.40 9.34
N GLY A 87 -17.23 -17.35 10.18
CA GLY A 87 -17.06 -18.78 9.92
C GLY A 87 -15.60 -19.23 9.82
N ILE A 88 -14.69 -18.57 10.55
CA ILE A 88 -13.25 -18.85 10.50
C ILE A 88 -12.99 -20.18 11.25
N PRO A 89 -12.34 -21.19 10.61
CA PRO A 89 -11.95 -22.41 11.28
C PRO A 89 -10.97 -22.15 12.42
N LYS A 90 -11.05 -22.95 13.50
CA LYS A 90 -10.18 -22.77 14.67
C LYS A 90 -8.69 -22.87 14.32
N GLU A 91 -8.33 -23.70 13.37
CA GLU A 91 -6.97 -23.89 12.84
C GLU A 91 -6.42 -22.67 12.11
N ASN A 92 -7.29 -21.73 11.75
CA ASN A 92 -6.93 -20.46 11.10
C ASN A 92 -6.94 -19.27 12.08
N VAL A 93 -7.00 -19.54 13.37
CA VAL A 93 -6.95 -18.54 14.44
C VAL A 93 -5.60 -18.60 15.15
N TYR A 94 -4.91 -17.49 15.14
CA TYR A 94 -3.56 -17.35 15.69
C TYR A 94 -3.47 -16.20 16.68
N ASN A 95 -2.40 -16.21 17.46
CA ASN A 95 -1.98 -15.10 18.29
C ASN A 95 -0.54 -14.69 17.94
N TYR A 96 0.01 -13.69 18.64
CA TYR A 96 1.35 -13.18 18.35
C TYR A 96 2.47 -14.18 18.71
N GLU A 97 2.21 -15.14 19.63
CA GLU A 97 3.19 -16.14 20.06
C GLU A 97 3.32 -17.27 19.04
N ASN A 98 2.19 -17.78 18.52
CA ASN A 98 2.17 -18.87 17.55
C ASN A 98 2.11 -18.41 16.07
N PHE A 99 2.30 -17.11 15.80
CA PHE A 99 2.24 -16.53 14.47
C PHE A 99 3.03 -17.32 13.42
N ASP A 100 4.24 -17.75 13.73
CA ASP A 100 5.15 -18.38 12.76
C ASP A 100 4.68 -19.77 12.31
N SER A 101 3.73 -20.39 13.03
CA SER A 101 3.11 -21.65 12.60
C SER A 101 2.19 -21.50 11.37
N ILE A 102 1.86 -20.27 10.98
CA ILE A 102 1.08 -19.95 9.75
C ILE A 102 1.77 -20.50 8.48
N LYS A 103 3.09 -20.67 8.51
CA LYS A 103 3.87 -21.22 7.38
C LYS A 103 3.30 -22.53 6.85
N ASP A 104 2.79 -23.37 7.73
CA ASP A 104 2.29 -24.71 7.40
C ASP A 104 0.79 -24.73 7.04
N ASN A 105 0.11 -23.58 7.14
CA ASN A 105 -1.32 -23.48 6.84
C ASN A 105 -1.55 -23.21 5.34
N PRO A 106 -2.13 -24.17 4.61
CA PRO A 106 -2.38 -24.02 3.20
C PRO A 106 -3.56 -23.12 2.86
N ASP A 107 -4.41 -22.75 3.82
CA ASP A 107 -5.59 -21.89 3.56
C ASP A 107 -5.26 -20.41 3.54
N ILE A 108 -4.08 -20.04 4.07
CA ILE A 108 -3.63 -18.66 4.14
C ILE A 108 -2.55 -18.43 3.09
N ASP A 109 -2.82 -17.53 2.15
CA ASP A 109 -1.92 -17.12 1.09
C ASP A 109 -1.30 -15.75 1.39
N VAL A 110 -2.05 -14.87 2.06
CA VAL A 110 -1.70 -13.47 2.33
C VAL A 110 -1.87 -13.15 3.81
N ILE A 111 -0.90 -12.47 4.37
CA ILE A 111 -0.99 -11.85 5.70
C ILE A 111 -1.21 -10.35 5.51
N TYR A 112 -2.31 -9.82 6.03
CA TYR A 112 -2.58 -8.38 6.03
C TYR A 112 -2.26 -7.78 7.40
N VAL A 113 -1.16 -7.04 7.50
CA VAL A 113 -0.69 -6.42 8.74
C VAL A 113 -1.43 -5.11 8.99
N VAL A 114 -2.21 -5.06 10.06
CA VAL A 114 -3.10 -3.93 10.45
C VAL A 114 -2.86 -3.56 11.91
N LEU A 115 -1.62 -3.21 12.18
CA LEU A 115 -1.09 -2.93 13.51
C LEU A 115 -0.69 -1.44 13.64
N PRO A 116 -0.30 -0.96 14.82
CA PRO A 116 0.43 0.29 14.92
C PRO A 116 1.75 0.26 14.13
N PRO A 117 2.18 1.37 13.52
CA PRO A 117 3.33 1.40 12.60
C PRO A 117 4.65 0.82 13.15
N SER A 118 4.89 0.98 14.45
CA SER A 118 6.09 0.42 15.12
C SER A 118 6.16 -1.11 15.10
N MET A 119 5.05 -1.79 14.85
CA MET A 119 4.97 -3.25 14.80
C MET A 119 5.00 -3.78 13.36
N HIS A 120 4.86 -2.93 12.35
CA HIS A 120 4.72 -3.38 10.96
C HIS A 120 5.93 -4.17 10.50
N ARG A 121 7.16 -3.68 10.76
CA ARG A 121 8.39 -4.36 10.34
C ARG A 121 8.44 -5.81 10.84
N GLU A 122 8.27 -6.02 12.15
CA GLU A 122 8.35 -7.35 12.73
C GLU A 122 7.40 -8.33 12.04
N TYR A 123 6.11 -7.95 11.91
CA TYR A 123 5.10 -8.88 11.39
C TYR A 123 5.17 -9.05 9.88
N VAL A 124 5.65 -8.07 9.13
CA VAL A 124 5.95 -8.23 7.69
C VAL A 124 7.12 -9.19 7.47
N GLU A 125 8.22 -9.04 8.23
CA GLU A 125 9.39 -9.92 8.14
C GLU A 125 9.03 -11.37 8.53
N ARG A 126 8.23 -11.57 9.59
CA ARG A 126 7.74 -12.89 10.02
C ARG A 126 6.81 -13.52 8.99
N ALA A 127 5.89 -12.73 8.39
CA ALA A 127 5.01 -13.21 7.32
C ALA A 127 5.81 -13.60 6.07
N ALA A 128 6.81 -12.82 5.69
CA ALA A 128 7.71 -13.14 4.60
C ALA A 128 8.50 -14.44 4.86
N ALA A 129 9.04 -14.62 6.08
CA ALA A 129 9.73 -15.84 6.50
C ALA A 129 8.81 -17.07 6.46
N ALA A 130 7.52 -16.88 6.74
CA ALA A 130 6.48 -17.91 6.60
C ALA A 130 6.07 -18.15 5.13
N LYS A 131 6.74 -17.52 4.14
CA LYS A 131 6.44 -17.65 2.71
C LYS A 131 5.01 -17.23 2.33
N LYS A 132 4.44 -16.29 3.07
CA LYS A 132 3.15 -15.69 2.75
C LYS A 132 3.35 -14.34 2.07
N HIS A 133 2.52 -14.02 1.07
CA HIS A 133 2.45 -12.67 0.53
C HIS A 133 2.01 -11.70 1.63
N VAL A 134 2.42 -10.45 1.54
CA VAL A 134 2.17 -9.48 2.60
C VAL A 134 1.45 -8.25 2.05
N TRP A 135 0.36 -7.89 2.70
CA TRP A 135 -0.23 -6.56 2.61
C TRP A 135 0.00 -5.86 3.94
N CYS A 136 0.45 -4.63 3.92
CA CYS A 136 0.77 -3.85 5.12
C CYS A 136 0.04 -2.51 5.07
N GLU A 137 -0.65 -2.16 6.15
CA GLU A 137 -1.28 -0.84 6.25
C GLU A 137 -0.26 0.31 6.19
N LYS A 138 -0.78 1.45 5.74
CA LYS A 138 -0.04 2.71 5.80
C LYS A 138 -0.08 3.30 7.25
N PRO A 139 0.92 4.05 7.65
CA PRO A 139 2.23 4.24 7.02
C PRO A 139 3.04 2.93 7.09
N MET A 140 3.89 2.69 6.09
CA MET A 140 4.58 1.41 5.97
C MET A 140 5.40 1.04 7.20
N ALA A 141 6.16 2.00 7.75
CA ALA A 141 6.93 1.86 8.99
C ALA A 141 7.20 3.24 9.60
N VAL A 142 7.99 3.30 10.67
CA VAL A 142 8.39 4.55 11.33
C VAL A 142 9.60 5.19 10.67
N THR A 143 10.49 4.38 10.08
CA THR A 143 11.71 4.84 9.40
C THR A 143 11.86 4.23 8.01
N ALA A 144 12.57 4.94 7.12
CA ALA A 144 12.89 4.43 5.78
C ALA A 144 13.78 3.19 5.82
N ASN A 145 14.62 3.04 6.83
CA ASN A 145 15.45 1.85 7.04
C ASN A 145 14.57 0.62 7.39
N GLU A 146 13.55 0.79 8.22
CA GLU A 146 12.58 -0.27 8.50
C GLU A 146 11.81 -0.66 7.23
N CYS A 147 11.39 0.31 6.42
CA CYS A 147 10.77 0.04 5.12
C CYS A 147 11.69 -0.80 4.23
N GLN A 148 12.98 -0.46 4.15
CA GLN A 148 13.95 -1.22 3.36
C GLN A 148 14.08 -2.65 3.86
N SER A 149 14.17 -2.86 5.18
CA SER A 149 14.23 -4.19 5.79
C SER A 149 13.02 -5.05 5.42
N MET A 150 11.82 -4.47 5.42
CA MET A 150 10.58 -5.15 5.01
C MET A 150 10.62 -5.55 3.53
N ILE A 151 11.09 -4.65 2.66
CA ILE A 151 11.26 -4.92 1.22
C ILE A 151 12.24 -6.08 1.00
N ASP A 152 13.41 -5.99 1.62
CA ASP A 152 14.48 -7.00 1.50
C ASP A 152 14.01 -8.37 2.00
N ALA A 153 13.28 -8.42 3.12
CA ALA A 153 12.71 -9.65 3.67
C ALA A 153 11.71 -10.31 2.69
N CYS A 154 10.80 -9.52 2.09
CA CYS A 154 9.85 -10.03 1.11
C CYS A 154 10.55 -10.52 -0.17
N GLN A 155 11.53 -9.76 -0.68
CA GLN A 155 12.31 -10.14 -1.86
C GLN A 155 13.12 -11.43 -1.62
N ALA A 156 13.83 -11.53 -0.49
CA ALA A 156 14.62 -12.71 -0.12
C ALA A 156 13.76 -13.98 0.03
N ASN A 157 12.49 -13.82 0.35
CA ASN A 157 11.55 -14.93 0.52
C ASN A 157 10.71 -15.20 -0.73
N GLY A 158 10.83 -14.39 -1.79
CA GLY A 158 10.08 -14.55 -3.04
C GLY A 158 8.59 -14.29 -2.90
N VAL A 159 8.19 -13.39 -1.97
CA VAL A 159 6.80 -13.01 -1.73
C VAL A 159 6.56 -11.55 -2.08
N SER A 160 5.33 -11.22 -2.44
CA SER A 160 4.93 -9.86 -2.78
C SER A 160 4.68 -9.03 -1.51
N LEU A 161 5.00 -7.73 -1.57
CA LEU A 161 4.65 -6.74 -0.56
C LEU A 161 3.82 -5.63 -1.21
N SER A 162 2.61 -5.37 -0.69
CA SER A 162 1.75 -4.24 -1.07
C SER A 162 1.44 -3.37 0.15
N ILE A 163 1.40 -2.05 -0.05
CA ILE A 163 1.08 -1.10 1.01
C ILE A 163 -0.34 -0.57 0.85
N GLY A 164 -1.08 -0.48 1.97
CA GLY A 164 -2.50 -0.15 2.05
C GLY A 164 -2.87 1.28 1.68
N TYR A 165 -2.32 1.83 0.59
CA TYR A 165 -2.70 3.14 0.06
C TYR A 165 -3.95 3.05 -0.82
N ARG A 166 -5.09 2.81 -0.17
CA ARG A 166 -6.40 2.62 -0.80
C ARG A 166 -6.77 3.71 -1.83
N CYS A 167 -6.35 4.96 -1.60
CA CYS A 167 -6.63 6.07 -2.51
C CYS A 167 -6.00 5.85 -3.90
N GLN A 168 -4.89 5.13 -4.01
CA GLN A 168 -4.31 4.82 -5.32
C GLN A 168 -5.15 3.83 -6.17
N HIS A 169 -6.16 3.19 -5.56
CA HIS A 169 -7.10 2.28 -6.22
C HIS A 169 -8.48 2.92 -6.44
N GLU A 170 -8.66 4.17 -6.05
CA GLU A 170 -9.92 4.89 -6.00
C GLU A 170 -10.16 5.66 -7.33
N PRO A 171 -11.36 5.56 -7.95
CA PRO A 171 -11.57 6.00 -9.31
C PRO A 171 -11.43 7.53 -9.50
N ASN A 172 -11.80 8.34 -8.52
CA ASN A 172 -11.65 9.81 -8.63
C ASN A 172 -10.17 10.20 -8.57
N THR A 173 -9.37 9.47 -7.77
CA THR A 173 -7.91 9.61 -7.73
C THR A 173 -7.29 9.22 -9.07
N LEU A 174 -7.73 8.11 -9.65
CA LEU A 174 -7.26 7.66 -10.96
C LEU A 174 -7.58 8.66 -12.05
N GLU A 175 -8.72 9.32 -11.99
CA GLU A 175 -9.13 10.31 -13.00
C GLU A 175 -8.29 11.59 -12.92
N PHE A 176 -8.08 12.20 -11.74
CA PHE A 176 -7.20 13.36 -11.68
C PHE A 176 -5.76 13.02 -12.10
N GLN A 177 -5.27 11.83 -11.73
CA GLN A 177 -3.96 11.36 -12.19
C GLN A 177 -3.89 11.21 -13.71
N ARG A 178 -4.96 10.72 -14.34
CA ARG A 178 -5.05 10.63 -15.80
C ARG A 178 -4.95 12.00 -16.43
N ILE A 179 -5.72 12.98 -15.94
CA ILE A 179 -5.71 14.37 -16.44
C ILE A 179 -4.29 14.95 -16.37
N VAL A 180 -3.60 14.74 -15.24
CA VAL A 180 -2.23 15.24 -15.02
C VAL A 180 -1.23 14.51 -15.93
N LYS A 181 -1.25 13.18 -15.96
CA LYS A 181 -0.30 12.36 -16.75
C LYS A 181 -0.41 12.59 -18.24
N GLU A 182 -1.62 12.79 -18.74
CA GLU A 182 -1.89 13.06 -20.16
C GLU A 182 -1.65 14.55 -20.52
N GLY A 183 -1.33 15.41 -19.53
CA GLY A 183 -1.06 16.82 -19.73
C GLY A 183 -2.26 17.62 -20.25
N LEU A 184 -3.50 17.17 -19.95
CA LEU A 184 -4.73 17.76 -20.53
C LEU A 184 -4.98 19.20 -20.12
N LEU A 185 -4.35 19.66 -19.03
CA LEU A 185 -4.41 21.03 -18.54
C LEU A 185 -3.04 21.73 -18.59
N GLY A 186 -2.11 21.23 -19.40
CA GLY A 186 -0.73 21.72 -19.42
C GLY A 186 0.09 21.21 -18.23
N SER A 187 1.26 21.80 -18.00
CA SER A 187 2.16 21.39 -16.91
C SER A 187 1.61 21.81 -15.54
N VAL A 188 1.84 20.96 -14.53
CA VAL A 188 1.54 21.31 -13.14
C VAL A 188 2.56 22.32 -12.66
N GLN A 189 2.09 23.35 -11.97
CA GLN A 189 2.91 24.43 -11.40
C GLN A 189 2.99 24.32 -9.88
N ARG A 190 1.88 23.98 -9.22
CA ARG A 190 1.77 23.92 -7.78
C ARG A 190 0.71 22.89 -7.36
N VAL A 191 0.90 22.31 -6.20
CA VAL A 191 -0.11 21.47 -5.52
C VAL A 191 -0.35 22.00 -4.11
N GLU A 192 -1.60 22.02 -3.67
CA GLU A 192 -1.98 22.27 -2.29
C GLU A 192 -2.81 21.10 -1.78
N CYS A 193 -2.41 20.51 -0.68
CA CYS A 193 -3.06 19.32 -0.15
C CYS A 193 -3.15 19.38 1.37
N ALA A 194 -4.35 19.11 1.90
CA ALA A 194 -4.54 19.01 3.34
C ALA A 194 -5.38 17.80 3.73
N ALA A 195 -4.92 17.08 4.74
CA ALA A 195 -5.59 15.92 5.31
C ALA A 195 -5.57 15.99 6.83
N GLY A 196 -6.74 15.89 7.46
CA GLY A 196 -6.84 15.96 8.90
C GLY A 196 -8.24 15.69 9.41
N TYR A 197 -8.31 15.38 10.68
CA TYR A 197 -9.56 15.29 11.43
C TYR A 197 -9.31 15.64 12.89
N ARG A 198 -10.35 16.13 13.59
CA ARG A 198 -10.20 16.42 15.00
C ARG A 198 -10.16 15.12 15.80
N GLU A 199 -8.99 14.75 16.30
CA GLU A 199 -8.79 13.58 17.15
C GLU A 199 -9.01 13.98 18.62
N ASN A 200 -10.07 13.47 19.22
CA ASN A 200 -10.44 13.80 20.61
C ASN A 200 -10.14 12.67 21.61
N ARG A 201 -9.71 11.50 21.16
CA ARG A 201 -9.34 10.42 22.06
C ARG A 201 -8.09 10.81 22.85
N THR A 202 -8.04 10.41 24.11
CA THR A 202 -6.87 10.49 24.96
C THR A 202 -6.29 9.10 25.17
N ASN A 203 -4.99 8.97 25.33
CA ASN A 203 -4.30 7.68 25.51
C ASN A 203 -4.50 6.67 24.37
N HIS A 204 -4.62 7.15 23.14
CA HIS A 204 -4.63 6.31 21.94
C HIS A 204 -3.21 6.12 21.39
N TRP A 205 -2.93 5.02 20.68
CA TRP A 205 -1.60 4.74 20.12
C TRP A 205 -1.09 5.87 19.20
N LYS A 206 -1.98 6.57 18.50
CA LYS A 206 -1.64 7.71 17.64
C LYS A 206 -1.01 8.89 18.39
N GLN A 207 -1.11 8.90 19.73
CA GLN A 207 -0.52 9.89 20.63
C GLN A 207 0.75 9.39 21.33
N LYS A 208 1.27 8.23 20.89
CA LYS A 208 2.44 7.58 21.48
C LYS A 208 3.54 7.43 20.43
N ARG A 209 4.66 8.14 20.64
CA ARG A 209 5.80 8.12 19.72
C ARG A 209 6.35 6.71 19.53
N GLU A 210 6.45 5.95 20.60
CA GLU A 210 6.94 4.57 20.63
C GLU A 210 6.06 3.59 19.82
N MET A 211 4.82 3.97 19.54
CA MET A 211 3.91 3.19 18.69
C MET A 211 3.92 3.64 17.22
N GLY A 212 4.80 4.59 16.86
CA GLY A 212 4.77 5.22 15.54
C GLY A 212 3.61 6.21 15.39
N GLY A 213 3.17 6.82 16.51
CA GLY A 213 2.14 7.84 16.53
C GLY A 213 2.62 9.18 15.99
N GLY A 214 1.69 10.11 15.86
CA GLY A 214 1.88 11.45 15.32
C GLY A 214 1.05 11.68 14.06
N VAL A 215 0.61 12.91 13.89
CA VAL A 215 -0.27 13.29 12.77
C VAL A 215 0.41 13.07 11.42
N ILE A 216 1.73 13.28 11.35
CA ILE A 216 2.50 13.13 10.10
C ILE A 216 2.47 11.68 9.59
N TYR A 217 2.52 10.69 10.49
CA TYR A 217 2.45 9.27 10.14
C TYR A 217 1.03 8.84 9.78
N ASP A 218 0.00 9.29 10.50
CA ASP A 218 -1.37 8.85 10.24
C ASP A 218 -2.01 9.57 9.06
N MET A 219 -1.97 10.90 9.05
CA MET A 219 -2.64 11.74 8.05
C MET A 219 -1.66 12.38 7.06
N GLY A 220 -0.43 12.64 7.47
CA GLY A 220 0.57 13.28 6.61
C GLY A 220 0.89 12.49 5.35
N VAL A 221 0.90 11.18 5.44
CA VAL A 221 1.12 10.31 4.26
C VAL A 221 0.03 10.51 3.19
N TYR A 222 -1.20 10.89 3.54
CA TYR A 222 -2.22 11.25 2.54
C TYR A 222 -1.89 12.58 1.86
N SER A 223 -1.45 13.61 2.62
CA SER A 223 -1.05 14.90 2.04
C SER A 223 0.21 14.77 1.18
N ILE A 224 1.18 13.97 1.61
CA ILE A 224 2.38 13.64 0.84
C ILE A 224 1.99 12.92 -0.47
N GLN A 225 1.15 11.91 -0.40
CA GLN A 225 0.66 11.23 -1.59
C GLN A 225 -0.15 12.15 -2.50
N GLY A 226 -1.01 13.01 -1.93
CA GLY A 226 -1.73 14.02 -2.70
C GLY A 226 -0.78 14.92 -3.50
N ALA A 227 0.31 15.36 -2.89
CA ALA A 227 1.33 16.18 -3.55
C ALA A 227 2.08 15.41 -4.66
N ARG A 228 2.51 14.17 -4.40
CA ARG A 228 3.23 13.31 -5.36
C ARG A 228 2.33 12.92 -6.55
N LEU A 229 1.12 12.43 -6.27
CA LEU A 229 0.18 12.00 -7.29
C LEU A 229 -0.38 13.20 -8.09
N GLY A 230 -0.60 14.34 -7.42
CA GLY A 230 -1.09 15.55 -8.03
C GLY A 230 -0.05 16.27 -8.92
N SER A 231 1.23 16.18 -8.57
CA SER A 231 2.31 16.71 -9.43
C SER A 231 2.76 15.72 -10.51
N ASN A 232 2.50 14.44 -10.33
CA ASN A 232 3.09 13.33 -11.10
C ASN A 232 4.63 13.35 -11.08
N LEU A 233 5.22 13.85 -10.00
CA LEU A 233 6.66 13.99 -9.77
C LEU A 233 7.01 13.50 -8.37
N GLU A 234 8.30 13.21 -8.15
CA GLU A 234 8.84 12.96 -6.82
C GLU A 234 9.50 14.24 -6.29
N PRO A 235 9.29 14.59 -5.00
CA PRO A 235 9.93 15.77 -4.42
C PRO A 235 11.44 15.52 -4.26
N ILE A 236 12.21 16.61 -4.45
CA ILE A 236 13.67 16.59 -4.33
C ILE A 236 14.16 17.18 -3.00
N ALA A 237 13.31 17.97 -2.35
CA ALA A 237 13.61 18.52 -1.03
C ALA A 237 12.34 18.97 -0.29
N VAL A 238 12.47 19.06 1.03
CA VAL A 238 11.59 19.85 1.88
C VAL A 238 12.21 21.24 2.01
N LYS A 239 11.53 22.26 1.51
CA LYS A 239 12.00 23.66 1.56
C LYS A 239 11.89 24.23 2.97
N SER A 240 10.77 23.94 3.63
CA SER A 240 10.49 24.36 5.00
C SER A 240 9.41 23.47 5.61
N ALA A 241 9.46 23.28 6.92
CA ALA A 241 8.40 22.60 7.65
C ALA A 241 8.19 23.24 9.03
N LYS A 242 6.99 23.07 9.58
CA LYS A 242 6.62 23.43 10.95
C LYS A 242 5.80 22.32 11.58
N VAL A 243 6.11 22.03 12.84
CA VAL A 243 5.38 21.08 13.68
C VAL A 243 5.00 21.82 14.96
N TRP A 244 3.70 21.79 15.31
CA TRP A 244 3.24 22.40 16.56
C TRP A 244 2.05 21.66 17.17
N THR A 245 1.71 22.02 18.38
CA THR A 245 0.64 21.41 19.17
C THR A 245 -0.21 22.51 19.78
N GLU A 246 -1.52 22.43 19.59
CA GLU A 246 -2.52 23.31 20.21
C GLU A 246 -3.05 22.72 21.52
N ARG A 247 -3.00 21.39 21.67
CA ARG A 247 -3.53 20.64 22.83
C ARG A 247 -2.41 19.83 23.48
N PRO A 248 -1.45 20.49 24.19
CA PRO A 248 -0.29 19.82 24.79
C PRO A 248 -0.65 18.82 25.89
N GLU A 249 -1.85 18.91 26.46
CA GLU A 249 -2.36 17.92 27.40
C GLU A 249 -2.66 16.55 26.75
N ILE A 250 -2.90 16.51 25.45
CA ILE A 250 -3.15 15.30 24.66
C ILE A 250 -1.87 14.86 23.91
N TYR A 251 -1.23 15.81 23.22
CA TYR A 251 -0.05 15.55 22.39
C TYR A 251 1.21 16.00 23.12
N LYS A 252 1.84 15.07 23.83
CA LYS A 252 3.02 15.31 24.67
C LYS A 252 4.32 15.06 23.90
N ASP A 253 5.42 15.43 24.49
CA ASP A 253 6.78 15.06 24.08
C ASP A 253 7.14 15.47 22.63
N GLY A 254 6.58 16.59 22.18
CA GLY A 254 6.87 17.11 20.83
C GLY A 254 6.35 16.23 19.69
N LEU A 255 5.33 15.40 19.94
CA LEU A 255 4.78 14.49 18.93
C LEU A 255 4.17 15.24 17.72
N GLY A 256 3.76 16.50 17.93
CA GLY A 256 3.12 17.30 16.90
C GLY A 256 1.64 16.92 16.67
N GLU A 257 0.79 17.93 16.76
CA GLU A 257 -0.64 17.81 16.46
C GLU A 257 -0.96 18.31 15.07
N ILE A 258 -0.18 19.26 14.58
CA ILE A 258 -0.31 19.87 13.26
C ILE A 258 1.07 19.95 12.60
N VAL A 259 1.12 19.65 11.31
CA VAL A 259 2.32 19.78 10.49
C VAL A 259 1.96 20.51 9.21
N GLU A 260 2.78 21.48 8.84
CA GLU A 260 2.79 22.11 7.53
C GLU A 260 4.18 21.99 6.92
N ALA A 261 4.24 21.76 5.60
CA ALA A 261 5.51 21.72 4.88
C ALA A 261 5.34 22.25 3.45
N GLU A 262 6.42 22.82 2.92
CA GLU A 262 6.59 23.16 1.52
C GLU A 262 7.61 22.22 0.89
N LEU A 263 7.18 21.47 -0.14
CA LEU A 263 7.99 20.51 -0.88
C LEU A 263 8.44 21.15 -2.20
N GLU A 264 9.69 20.87 -2.57
CA GLU A 264 10.26 21.24 -3.87
C GLU A 264 10.29 20.02 -4.78
N PHE A 265 9.87 20.20 -6.02
CA PHE A 265 9.89 19.19 -7.07
C PHE A 265 10.79 19.65 -8.23
N PRO A 266 11.16 18.74 -9.15
CA PRO A 266 11.82 19.14 -10.38
C PRO A 266 11.04 20.21 -11.17
N ASN A 267 11.75 20.94 -12.03
CA ASN A 267 11.18 21.95 -12.94
C ASN A 267 10.48 23.14 -12.24
N GLY A 268 10.79 23.40 -10.97
CA GLY A 268 10.23 24.52 -10.23
C GLY A 268 8.80 24.29 -9.70
N VAL A 269 8.28 23.08 -9.83
CA VAL A 269 7.01 22.69 -9.21
C VAL A 269 7.16 22.68 -7.70
N SER A 270 6.15 23.16 -6.97
CA SER A 270 6.10 23.15 -5.51
C SER A 270 4.81 22.53 -4.98
N ALA A 271 4.85 22.06 -3.74
CA ALA A 271 3.63 21.69 -3.03
C ALA A 271 3.63 22.23 -1.61
N TRP A 272 2.50 22.80 -1.20
CA TRP A 272 2.19 23.03 0.20
C TRP A 272 1.32 21.89 0.71
N ILE A 273 1.72 21.32 1.83
CA ILE A 273 0.95 20.27 2.50
C ILE A 273 0.67 20.64 3.95
N LYS A 274 -0.53 20.25 4.41
CA LYS A 274 -0.93 20.36 5.81
C LYS A 274 -1.52 19.04 6.30
N THR A 275 -1.21 18.70 7.54
CA THR A 275 -1.86 17.60 8.23
C THR A 275 -2.19 17.95 9.67
N SER A 276 -3.38 17.57 10.12
CA SER A 276 -3.91 18.05 11.41
C SER A 276 -4.74 17.00 12.14
N PHE A 277 -4.50 16.88 13.46
CA PHE A 277 -5.42 16.25 14.42
C PHE A 277 -6.27 17.29 15.20
N ALA A 278 -6.08 18.60 14.93
CA ALA A 278 -6.81 19.66 15.58
C ALA A 278 -8.10 20.07 14.84
N GLU A 279 -8.16 19.81 13.52
CA GLU A 279 -9.25 20.25 12.66
C GLU A 279 -9.61 19.23 11.57
N ASN A 280 -10.85 19.33 11.07
CA ASN A 280 -11.28 18.56 9.91
C ASN A 280 -10.90 19.30 8.63
N VAL A 281 -9.97 18.76 7.88
CA VAL A 281 -9.51 19.29 6.58
C VAL A 281 -9.26 18.15 5.61
N ASN A 282 -9.76 18.28 4.36
CA ASN A 282 -9.65 17.23 3.36
C ASN A 282 -9.85 17.80 1.96
N PHE A 283 -8.74 18.26 1.34
CA PHE A 283 -8.76 18.75 -0.04
C PHE A 283 -7.41 18.53 -0.74
N LEU A 284 -7.47 18.51 -2.07
CA LEU A 284 -6.33 18.53 -2.96
C LEU A 284 -6.63 19.47 -4.14
N ASN A 285 -5.81 20.51 -4.30
CA ASN A 285 -5.86 21.44 -5.42
C ASN A 285 -4.58 21.29 -6.25
N ILE A 286 -4.73 21.09 -7.56
CA ILE A 286 -3.63 20.93 -8.50
C ILE A 286 -3.72 22.08 -9.50
N TYR A 287 -2.78 23.01 -9.42
CA TYR A 287 -2.71 24.20 -10.29
C TYR A 287 -1.88 23.86 -11.52
N CYS A 288 -2.53 23.85 -12.67
CA CYS A 288 -1.92 23.63 -13.98
C CYS A 288 -1.93 24.91 -14.81
N GLU A 289 -1.20 24.94 -15.93
CA GLU A 289 -1.16 26.11 -16.85
C GLU A 289 -2.54 26.56 -17.33
N ASN A 290 -3.43 25.61 -17.64
CA ASN A 290 -4.72 25.86 -18.25
C ASN A 290 -5.90 25.61 -17.29
N GLY A 291 -5.67 25.70 -15.97
CA GLY A 291 -6.71 25.62 -14.97
C GLY A 291 -6.36 24.74 -13.76
N THR A 292 -7.31 24.57 -12.87
CA THR A 292 -7.11 23.89 -11.58
C THR A 292 -8.00 22.66 -11.48
N ILE A 293 -7.44 21.56 -10.94
CA ILE A 293 -8.21 20.40 -10.49
C ILE A 293 -8.43 20.60 -8.99
N GLU A 294 -9.70 20.61 -8.56
CA GLU A 294 -10.08 20.75 -7.15
C GLU A 294 -10.77 19.50 -6.68
N MET A 295 -10.22 18.82 -5.67
CA MET A 295 -10.79 17.61 -5.06
C MET A 295 -11.15 17.89 -3.60
N ALA A 296 -12.41 17.70 -3.21
CA ALA A 296 -12.88 17.87 -1.83
C ALA A 296 -14.17 17.07 -1.57
N PRO A 297 -14.12 16.02 -0.74
CA PRO A 297 -12.93 15.39 -0.16
C PRO A 297 -12.10 14.61 -1.21
N PHE A 298 -10.79 14.41 -0.92
CA PHE A 298 -9.94 13.59 -1.80
C PHE A 298 -9.53 12.24 -1.18
N GLN A 299 -9.63 12.08 0.15
CA GLN A 299 -9.17 10.87 0.85
C GLN A 299 -10.22 10.27 1.80
N ALA A 300 -11.50 10.58 1.65
CA ALA A 300 -12.58 9.94 2.41
C ALA A 300 -12.76 8.47 2.01
N TYR A 301 -13.42 7.67 2.85
CA TYR A 301 -13.73 6.27 2.54
C TYR A 301 -14.80 6.11 1.46
N ALA A 302 -15.61 7.14 1.25
CA ALA A 302 -16.56 7.28 0.14
C ALA A 302 -16.84 8.76 -0.12
N GLY A 303 -17.44 9.09 -1.27
CA GLY A 303 -17.83 10.45 -1.63
C GLY A 303 -16.67 11.37 -2.05
N ASN A 304 -15.49 10.81 -2.36
CA ASN A 304 -14.44 11.56 -3.01
C ASN A 304 -14.97 12.11 -4.33
N ARG A 305 -14.69 13.39 -4.58
CA ARG A 305 -15.16 14.09 -5.78
C ARG A 305 -14.38 15.36 -6.01
N GLY A 306 -14.50 15.89 -7.21
CA GLY A 306 -13.85 17.14 -7.58
C GLY A 306 -14.38 17.69 -8.88
N LYS A 307 -13.69 18.70 -9.37
CA LYS A 307 -13.95 19.35 -10.66
C LYS A 307 -12.65 19.81 -11.30
N SER A 308 -12.71 19.99 -12.59
CA SER A 308 -11.65 20.58 -13.40
C SER A 308 -12.27 21.40 -14.55
N PRO A 309 -11.51 22.15 -15.32
CA PRO A 309 -11.99 22.76 -16.56
C PRO A 309 -12.56 21.74 -17.58
N LEU A 310 -12.22 20.47 -17.45
CA LEU A 310 -12.71 19.39 -18.31
C LEU A 310 -14.05 18.81 -17.85
N GLY A 311 -14.54 19.18 -16.67
CA GLY A 311 -15.79 18.69 -16.09
C GLY A 311 -15.64 18.22 -14.66
N GLU A 312 -16.71 17.61 -14.15
CA GLU A 312 -16.76 17.03 -12.82
C GLU A 312 -15.97 15.71 -12.76
N ILE A 313 -15.32 15.49 -11.63
CA ILE A 313 -14.69 14.21 -11.24
C ILE A 313 -15.56 13.62 -10.14
N ASN A 314 -16.45 12.71 -10.50
CA ASN A 314 -17.40 12.14 -9.56
C ASN A 314 -17.78 10.71 -9.97
N PHE A 315 -17.04 9.74 -9.45
CA PHE A 315 -17.28 8.31 -9.61
C PHE A 315 -17.76 7.75 -8.27
N PRO A 316 -19.08 7.71 -8.01
CA PRO A 316 -19.61 7.36 -6.70
C PRO A 316 -19.45 5.87 -6.39
N TYR A 317 -19.20 5.56 -5.15
CA TYR A 317 -19.16 4.20 -4.57
C TYR A 317 -19.51 4.26 -3.09
N GLN A 318 -19.77 3.11 -2.47
CA GLN A 318 -20.11 2.98 -1.06
C GLN A 318 -18.96 2.34 -0.27
N VAL A 319 -18.88 2.63 1.03
CA VAL A 319 -18.00 1.91 1.95
C VAL A 319 -18.47 0.45 2.03
N PRO A 320 -17.60 -0.56 1.99
CA PRO A 320 -16.13 -0.52 1.98
C PRO A 320 -15.50 -0.80 0.60
N TRP A 321 -16.07 -0.30 -0.46
CA TRP A 321 -15.66 -0.63 -1.84
C TRP A 321 -14.17 -0.34 -2.14
N GLN A 322 -13.60 0.77 -1.60
CA GLN A 322 -12.18 1.09 -1.83
C GLN A 322 -11.26 -0.03 -1.34
N GLN A 323 -11.53 -0.53 -0.13
CA GLN A 323 -10.76 -1.61 0.48
C GLN A 323 -10.91 -2.91 -0.30
N ALA A 324 -12.14 -3.22 -0.71
CA ALA A 324 -12.41 -4.41 -1.54
C ALA A 324 -11.68 -4.33 -2.88
N ASN A 325 -11.75 -3.17 -3.56
CA ASN A 325 -11.08 -2.96 -4.84
C ASN A 325 -9.54 -3.05 -4.72
N GLN A 326 -8.96 -2.47 -3.66
CA GLN A 326 -7.53 -2.61 -3.38
C GLN A 326 -7.15 -4.08 -3.23
N MET A 327 -7.82 -4.82 -2.35
CA MET A 327 -7.51 -6.22 -2.07
C MET A 327 -7.72 -7.12 -3.30
N ASP A 328 -8.76 -6.88 -4.10
CA ASP A 328 -8.99 -7.61 -5.35
C ASP A 328 -7.89 -7.35 -6.39
N MET A 329 -7.43 -6.09 -6.54
CA MET A 329 -6.35 -5.75 -7.45
C MET A 329 -5.02 -6.37 -7.02
N ASP A 330 -4.71 -6.33 -5.71
CA ASP A 330 -3.51 -6.93 -5.15
C ASP A 330 -3.55 -8.47 -5.27
N ALA A 331 -4.71 -9.08 -5.01
CA ALA A 331 -4.89 -10.53 -5.20
C ALA A 331 -4.68 -10.94 -6.66
N LEU A 332 -5.25 -10.19 -7.62
CA LEU A 332 -5.04 -10.44 -9.05
C LEU A 332 -3.58 -10.30 -9.45
N ALA A 333 -2.86 -9.32 -8.90
CA ALA A 333 -1.43 -9.15 -9.16
C ALA A 333 -0.64 -10.38 -8.69
N ILE A 334 -0.90 -10.89 -7.48
CA ILE A 334 -0.29 -12.12 -6.96
C ILE A 334 -0.63 -13.32 -7.85
N MET A 335 -1.91 -13.56 -8.14
CA MET A 335 -2.38 -14.72 -8.92
C MET A 335 -1.82 -14.76 -10.33
N ASN A 336 -1.53 -13.60 -10.92
CA ASN A 336 -1.00 -13.46 -12.27
C ASN A 336 0.50 -13.16 -12.31
N ASN A 337 1.19 -13.21 -11.15
CA ASN A 337 2.61 -12.88 -11.01
C ASN A 337 2.96 -11.50 -11.64
N GLN A 338 2.12 -10.51 -11.36
CA GLN A 338 2.31 -9.13 -11.80
C GLN A 338 2.86 -8.27 -10.65
N PRO A 339 3.56 -7.17 -10.95
CA PRO A 339 3.97 -6.20 -9.93
C PRO A 339 2.79 -5.66 -9.15
N MET A 340 2.98 -5.43 -7.85
CA MET A 340 2.00 -4.71 -7.03
C MET A 340 1.83 -3.28 -7.53
N LYS A 341 0.59 -2.79 -7.51
CA LYS A 341 0.31 -1.40 -7.86
C LYS A 341 0.94 -0.43 -6.87
N VAL A 342 0.95 -0.79 -5.60
CA VAL A 342 1.53 -0.01 -4.51
C VAL A 342 2.57 -0.86 -3.79
N PRO A 343 3.77 -1.05 -4.37
CA PRO A 343 4.82 -1.86 -3.77
C PRO A 343 5.44 -1.18 -2.55
N GLY A 344 6.28 -1.91 -1.81
CA GLY A 344 6.98 -1.38 -0.63
C GLY A 344 7.77 -0.10 -0.88
N GLU A 345 8.32 0.06 -2.08
CA GLU A 345 9.06 1.25 -2.51
C GLU A 345 8.21 2.53 -2.44
N GLU A 346 6.90 2.44 -2.69
CA GLU A 346 5.97 3.57 -2.52
C GLU A 346 5.88 4.01 -1.05
N GLY A 347 5.71 3.05 -0.14
CA GLY A 347 5.71 3.34 1.29
C GLY A 347 7.03 3.91 1.78
N LYS A 348 8.16 3.38 1.31
CA LYS A 348 9.50 3.87 1.66
C LYS A 348 9.72 5.32 1.20
N ARG A 349 9.26 5.69 -0.01
CA ARG A 349 9.36 7.08 -0.49
C ARG A 349 8.61 8.04 0.42
N ASP A 350 7.40 7.71 0.82
CA ASP A 350 6.61 8.56 1.71
C ASP A 350 7.29 8.72 3.08
N ILE A 351 7.84 7.64 3.64
CA ILE A 351 8.54 7.71 4.93
C ILE A 351 9.84 8.54 4.85
N ARG A 352 10.58 8.48 3.74
CA ARG A 352 11.73 9.39 3.53
C ARG A 352 11.32 10.85 3.51
N ILE A 353 10.17 11.17 2.92
CA ILE A 353 9.61 12.53 2.93
C ILE A 353 9.18 12.91 4.36
N VAL A 354 8.56 12.00 5.11
CA VAL A 354 8.23 12.21 6.53
C VAL A 354 9.48 12.53 7.35
N GLU A 355 10.55 11.75 7.21
CA GLU A 355 11.83 11.99 7.89
C GLU A 355 12.39 13.38 7.54
N ALA A 356 12.40 13.74 6.25
CA ALA A 356 12.88 15.05 5.80
C ALA A 356 12.02 16.22 6.30
N ILE A 357 10.70 16.04 6.42
CA ILE A 357 9.79 17.05 7.00
C ILE A 357 10.10 17.26 8.48
N LEU A 358 10.27 16.18 9.23
CA LEU A 358 10.58 16.26 10.66
C LEU A 358 11.97 16.90 10.90
N GLU A 359 12.98 16.54 10.11
CA GLU A 359 14.31 17.15 10.16
C GLU A 359 14.27 18.64 9.82
N SER A 360 13.53 19.03 8.75
CA SER A 360 13.37 20.44 8.39
C SER A 360 12.67 21.24 9.48
N ALA A 361 11.66 20.66 10.12
CA ALA A 361 10.96 21.32 11.23
C ALA A 361 11.84 21.49 12.49
N GLU A 362 12.72 20.53 12.77
CA GLU A 362 13.65 20.58 13.89
C GLU A 362 14.80 21.56 13.67
N THR A 363 15.38 21.52 12.47
CA THR A 363 16.58 22.32 12.15
C THR A 363 16.27 23.70 11.61
N GLY A 364 15.06 23.94 11.11
CA GLY A 364 14.69 25.15 10.37
C GLY A 364 15.37 25.26 9.01
N GLN A 365 15.99 24.18 8.50
CA GLN A 365 16.75 24.18 7.26
C GLN A 365 16.02 23.45 6.13
N ARG A 366 16.41 23.78 4.90
CA ARG A 366 16.05 22.97 3.73
C ARG A 366 16.71 21.60 3.79
N VAL A 367 15.95 20.54 3.60
CA VAL A 367 16.42 19.14 3.64
C VAL A 367 16.23 18.47 2.28
N VAL A 368 17.28 17.88 1.73
CA VAL A 368 17.24 17.10 0.48
C VAL A 368 16.74 15.69 0.77
N ILE A 369 15.84 15.16 -0.10
CA ILE A 369 15.21 13.85 0.04
C ILE A 369 16.03 12.75 -0.66
#